data_4d657279151d6489bf3e6288569640b5
#
_entry.id   4d657279151d6489bf3e6288569640b5
#
_cell.length_a   1.000
_cell.length_b   1.000
_cell.length_c   1.000
_cell.angle_alpha   90.00
_cell.angle_beta   90.00
_cell.angle_gamma   90.00
#
_symmetry.space_group_name_H-M   'P 1'
#
loop_
_entity.id
_entity.type
_entity.pdbx_description
1 polymer ?
#
loop_
_entity_poly.entity_id
_entity_poly.type
_entity_poly.pdbx_seq_one_letter_code
_entity_poly.pdbx_strand_id
1 'polypeptide(L)'
;MSSVIAGTAYHSEKRGLALPIWQAILLFLLLGVGGLLILTTIEDGAYPAVLLLGLVSAIGLLLCRKTQLRLKDPSLRVLGYFWLIKLGATLFLLYAGWIPQLDPVSSPAWGYDPQRYYVQAQELIENNWSPDFVSLNYVGILYYYGAIFYVLGHNPVVPALVNAFVTLVATLYLVEAGYEIKGRRGPRDWTLAFALLLPEMLWFDVMTSRETLLAALLLVAILTAGRYLARTAPFSLSRVLITSGLAILAIAAVRTTLVLPVFASMALMVVVVRPERSSRLGQRAILAAAAVAVLVFGPLMAGYLGGYEFNVERTVELATSASENTVASDASWSENSIGSLLLPEGLIQSILFLPPRMVVYLVAPLPNIAVSIGDLFAGSWDEWQRLFSLLSSAINVVAIPYALASLIQSIRNRKANVAPLVLHISYWIVFMAIVGGSLTIHERYRVMATPFLWGCAWLGAQTCSQRQIHRVSMYWYGLLSLGALFYLGYKGL
;
A
#
# COMPACT_ATOMS: atom_id res chain seq x y z
N MET A 1 -54.38 -23.83 -4.85
CA MET A 1 -53.83 -22.97 -3.79
C MET A 1 -52.82 -22.02 -4.43
N SER A 2 -53.28 -20.84 -4.72
CA SER A 2 -52.55 -19.77 -5.41
C SER A 2 -51.74 -18.98 -4.40
N SER A 3 -50.37 -19.02 -4.51
CA SER A 3 -49.50 -18.17 -3.74
C SER A 3 -49.42 -16.80 -4.38
N VAL A 4 -49.89 -15.81 -3.65
CA VAL A 4 -49.77 -14.38 -3.91
C VAL A 4 -48.32 -13.99 -3.89
N ILE A 5 -47.73 -13.71 -5.05
CA ILE A 5 -46.45 -13.03 -5.17
C ILE A 5 -46.72 -11.55 -4.95
N ALA A 6 -46.50 -11.08 -3.72
CA ALA A 6 -46.49 -9.66 -3.42
C ALA A 6 -45.23 -9.04 -4.11
N GLY A 7 -45.46 -8.44 -5.25
CA GLY A 7 -44.49 -7.60 -5.94
C GLY A 7 -44.24 -6.34 -5.14
N THR A 8 -43.16 -6.32 -4.37
CA THR A 8 -42.59 -5.07 -3.85
C THR A 8 -42.05 -4.29 -5.06
N ALA A 9 -42.86 -3.37 -5.56
CA ALA A 9 -42.44 -2.36 -6.52
C ALA A 9 -41.27 -1.57 -5.89
N TYR A 10 -40.08 -1.85 -6.34
CA TYR A 10 -38.88 -1.07 -6.01
C TYR A 10 -39.05 0.26 -6.78
N HIS A 11 -39.60 1.26 -6.08
CA HIS A 11 -39.53 2.62 -6.56
C HIS A 11 -38.06 2.95 -6.83
N SER A 12 -37.67 2.97 -8.10
CA SER A 12 -36.41 3.56 -8.54
C SER A 12 -36.52 5.08 -8.34
N GLU A 13 -36.36 5.51 -7.12
CA GLU A 13 -36.08 6.91 -6.85
C GLU A 13 -34.91 7.32 -7.75
N LYS A 14 -35.17 8.20 -8.69
CA LYS A 14 -34.13 9.01 -9.36
C LYS A 14 -33.46 9.87 -8.28
N ARG A 15 -32.66 9.22 -7.45
CA ARG A 15 -31.79 9.93 -6.49
C ARG A 15 -30.75 10.63 -7.32
N GLY A 16 -30.97 11.91 -7.56
CA GLY A 16 -30.03 12.80 -8.23
C GLY A 16 -28.63 12.71 -7.62
N LEU A 17 -27.65 13.25 -8.31
CA LEU A 17 -26.25 13.40 -7.90
C LEU A 17 -26.06 14.26 -6.62
N ALA A 18 -27.14 14.62 -5.90
CA ALA A 18 -27.09 15.41 -4.69
C ALA A 18 -26.21 14.74 -3.62
N LEU A 19 -25.23 15.47 -3.16
CA LEU A 19 -24.39 15.06 -2.03
C LEU A 19 -25.22 15.03 -0.75
N PRO A 20 -25.00 14.06 0.16
CA PRO A 20 -25.54 14.13 1.50
C PRO A 20 -25.11 15.43 2.19
N ILE A 21 -26.01 16.05 2.94
CA ILE A 21 -25.76 17.37 3.54
C ILE A 21 -24.46 17.45 4.36
N TRP A 22 -24.13 16.39 5.09
CA TRP A 22 -22.88 16.33 5.86
C TRP A 22 -21.64 16.25 4.98
N GLN A 23 -21.69 15.57 3.83
CA GLN A 23 -20.58 15.60 2.88
C GLN A 23 -20.42 16.99 2.24
N ALA A 24 -21.52 17.70 1.99
CA ALA A 24 -21.47 19.06 1.50
C ALA A 24 -20.84 20.02 2.53
N ILE A 25 -21.22 19.88 3.81
CA ILE A 25 -20.63 20.66 4.92
C ILE A 25 -19.14 20.37 5.05
N LEU A 26 -18.72 19.09 5.07
CA LEU A 26 -17.31 18.71 5.15
C LEU A 26 -16.52 19.22 3.95
N LEU A 27 -17.07 19.15 2.75
CA LEU A 27 -16.45 19.69 1.55
C LEU A 27 -16.26 21.20 1.66
N PHE A 28 -17.29 21.92 2.09
CA PHE A 28 -17.23 23.37 2.26
C PHE A 28 -16.17 23.77 3.30
N LEU A 29 -16.12 23.09 4.43
CA LEU A 29 -15.09 23.32 5.47
C LEU A 29 -13.69 23.00 4.94
N LEU A 30 -13.52 21.88 4.23
CA LEU A 30 -12.24 21.49 3.64
C LEU A 30 -11.74 22.54 2.63
N LEU A 31 -12.60 22.96 1.72
CA LEU A 31 -12.23 23.97 0.70
C LEU A 31 -12.02 25.35 1.31
N GLY A 32 -12.84 25.76 2.26
CA GLY A 32 -12.71 27.05 2.94
C GLY A 32 -11.47 27.12 3.82
N VAL A 33 -11.36 26.22 4.79
CA VAL A 33 -10.23 26.23 5.74
C VAL A 33 -8.94 25.77 5.06
N GLY A 34 -8.99 24.68 4.29
CA GLY A 34 -7.82 24.15 3.60
C GLY A 34 -7.32 25.11 2.52
N GLY A 35 -8.21 25.71 1.75
CA GLY A 35 -7.85 26.73 0.76
C GLY A 35 -7.24 27.97 1.41
N LEU A 36 -7.81 28.44 2.53
CA LEU A 36 -7.24 29.59 3.27
C LEU A 36 -5.85 29.25 3.81
N LEU A 37 -5.66 28.08 4.41
CA LEU A 37 -4.33 27.64 4.88
C LEU A 37 -3.30 27.64 3.75
N ILE A 38 -3.64 27.10 2.59
CA ILE A 38 -2.73 27.05 1.43
C ILE A 38 -2.36 28.48 1.00
N LEU A 39 -3.35 29.39 0.92
CA LEU A 39 -3.11 30.76 0.47
C LEU A 39 -2.31 31.62 1.45
N THR A 40 -2.36 31.31 2.75
CA THR A 40 -1.71 32.10 3.79
C THR A 40 -0.34 31.62 4.22
N THR A 41 0.01 30.36 3.91
CA THR A 41 1.24 29.74 4.43
C THR A 41 2.33 29.54 3.38
N ILE A 42 1.97 29.41 2.11
CA ILE A 42 2.94 29.13 1.03
C ILE A 42 2.59 30.01 -0.15
N GLU A 43 3.43 31.00 -0.45
CA GLU A 43 3.20 31.96 -1.53
C GLU A 43 3.35 31.32 -2.90
N ASP A 44 4.41 30.50 -3.10
CA ASP A 44 4.72 29.89 -4.39
C ASP A 44 3.78 28.72 -4.72
N GLY A 45 3.08 28.82 -5.85
CA GLY A 45 2.19 27.76 -6.33
C GLY A 45 0.90 27.58 -5.50
N ALA A 46 0.52 28.54 -4.65
CA ALA A 46 -0.67 28.45 -3.80
C ALA A 46 -1.96 28.32 -4.62
N TYR A 47 -2.15 29.12 -5.66
CA TYR A 47 -3.36 29.06 -6.49
C TYR A 47 -3.55 27.73 -7.21
N PRO A 48 -2.54 27.15 -7.92
CA PRO A 48 -2.64 25.79 -8.46
C PRO A 48 -2.97 24.74 -7.40
N ALA A 49 -2.40 24.84 -6.20
CA ALA A 49 -2.67 23.89 -5.11
C ALA A 49 -4.13 23.98 -4.62
N VAL A 50 -4.70 25.18 -4.48
CA VAL A 50 -6.13 25.37 -4.12
C VAL A 50 -7.04 24.82 -5.22
N LEU A 51 -6.74 25.11 -6.47
CA LEU A 51 -7.50 24.55 -7.60
C LEU A 51 -7.44 23.04 -7.63
N LEU A 52 -6.25 22.46 -7.38
CA LEU A 52 -6.07 21.02 -7.28
C LEU A 52 -6.88 20.43 -6.11
N LEU A 53 -6.88 21.07 -4.93
CA LEU A 53 -7.70 20.64 -3.81
C LEU A 53 -9.18 20.56 -4.18
N GLY A 54 -9.69 21.59 -4.86
CA GLY A 54 -11.07 21.60 -5.37
C GLY A 54 -11.33 20.46 -6.36
N LEU A 55 -10.43 20.29 -7.33
CA LEU A 55 -10.54 19.29 -8.39
C LEU A 55 -10.50 17.86 -7.83
N VAL A 56 -9.50 17.53 -7.00
CA VAL A 56 -9.39 16.18 -6.42
C VAL A 56 -10.54 15.89 -5.47
N SER A 57 -11.01 16.88 -4.71
CA SER A 57 -12.19 16.73 -3.85
C SER A 57 -13.42 16.36 -4.67
N ALA A 58 -13.72 17.11 -5.73
CA ALA A 58 -14.87 16.91 -6.58
C ALA A 58 -14.82 15.58 -7.35
N ILE A 59 -13.69 15.32 -8.04
CA ILE A 59 -13.50 14.08 -8.80
C ILE A 59 -13.53 12.87 -7.86
N GLY A 60 -12.89 12.96 -6.71
CA GLY A 60 -12.90 11.87 -5.72
C GLY A 60 -14.30 11.55 -5.22
N LEU A 61 -15.12 12.55 -4.89
CA LEU A 61 -16.51 12.33 -4.50
C LEU A 61 -17.34 11.71 -5.64
N LEU A 62 -17.14 12.15 -6.89
CA LEU A 62 -17.80 11.56 -8.05
C LEU A 62 -17.42 10.09 -8.25
N LEU A 63 -16.13 9.75 -8.10
CA LEU A 63 -15.65 8.37 -8.19
C LEU A 63 -16.22 7.50 -7.06
N CYS A 64 -16.22 7.99 -5.82
CA CYS A 64 -16.85 7.30 -4.68
C CYS A 64 -18.33 7.03 -4.95
N ARG A 65 -19.06 8.03 -5.46
CA ARG A 65 -20.47 7.90 -5.81
C ARG A 65 -20.70 6.92 -6.95
N LYS A 66 -19.88 6.99 -8.00
CA LYS A 66 -19.93 6.06 -9.14
C LYS A 66 -19.72 4.60 -8.67
N THR A 67 -18.72 4.37 -7.82
CA THR A 67 -18.44 3.05 -7.25
C THR A 67 -19.61 2.55 -6.41
N GLN A 68 -20.18 3.38 -5.53
CA GLN A 68 -21.36 3.07 -4.75
C GLN A 68 -22.54 2.64 -5.63
N LEU A 69 -22.83 3.43 -6.67
CA LEU A 69 -23.94 3.15 -7.59
C LEU A 69 -23.69 1.86 -8.40
N ARG A 70 -22.46 1.64 -8.86
CA ARG A 70 -22.08 0.44 -9.61
C ARG A 70 -22.20 -0.82 -8.77
N LEU A 71 -21.78 -0.78 -7.53
CA LEU A 71 -21.87 -1.90 -6.60
C LEU A 71 -23.27 -2.03 -5.97
N LYS A 72 -24.15 -1.03 -6.18
CA LYS A 72 -25.52 -0.97 -5.64
C LYS A 72 -25.57 -1.18 -4.12
N ASP A 73 -24.57 -0.68 -3.40
CA ASP A 73 -24.48 -0.80 -1.95
C ASP A 73 -24.58 0.59 -1.28
N PRO A 74 -25.71 0.87 -0.56
CA PRO A 74 -25.86 2.14 0.15
C PRO A 74 -24.84 2.39 1.25
N SER A 75 -24.28 1.32 1.84
CA SER A 75 -23.30 1.46 2.93
C SER A 75 -22.00 2.10 2.45
N LEU A 76 -21.67 1.98 1.16
CA LEU A 76 -20.50 2.59 0.55
C LEU A 76 -20.57 4.14 0.43
N ARG A 77 -21.66 4.78 0.89
CA ARG A 77 -21.67 6.25 1.09
C ARG A 77 -20.52 6.70 2.01
N VAL A 78 -20.06 5.84 2.88
CA VAL A 78 -18.90 6.09 3.76
C VAL A 78 -17.63 6.43 2.99
N LEU A 79 -17.44 5.95 1.75
CA LEU A 79 -16.30 6.29 0.91
C LEU A 79 -16.13 7.81 0.72
N GLY A 80 -17.24 8.53 0.47
CA GLY A 80 -17.19 9.98 0.34
C GLY A 80 -16.78 10.69 1.63
N TYR A 81 -17.24 10.21 2.79
CA TYR A 81 -16.81 10.74 4.08
C TYR A 81 -15.33 10.45 4.34
N PHE A 82 -14.89 9.21 4.13
CA PHE A 82 -13.49 8.82 4.32
C PHE A 82 -12.56 9.59 3.37
N TRP A 83 -13.01 9.88 2.15
CA TRP A 83 -12.27 10.70 1.21
C TRP A 83 -12.05 12.13 1.74
N LEU A 84 -13.10 12.79 2.21
CA LEU A 84 -12.99 14.14 2.76
C LEU A 84 -12.15 14.18 4.05
N ILE A 85 -12.32 13.16 4.93
CA ILE A 85 -11.50 13.01 6.14
C ILE A 85 -10.03 12.82 5.75
N LYS A 86 -9.75 12.00 4.74
CA LYS A 86 -8.38 11.78 4.24
C LYS A 86 -7.74 13.07 3.76
N LEU A 87 -8.43 13.85 2.94
CA LEU A 87 -7.92 15.15 2.49
C LEU A 87 -7.68 16.12 3.65
N GLY A 88 -8.60 16.17 4.61
CA GLY A 88 -8.43 16.97 5.83
C GLY A 88 -7.22 16.52 6.65
N ALA A 89 -7.04 15.22 6.84
CA ALA A 89 -5.88 14.66 7.53
C ALA A 89 -4.57 14.93 6.78
N THR A 90 -4.58 14.84 5.45
CA THR A 90 -3.42 15.16 4.61
C THR A 90 -2.99 16.61 4.80
N LEU A 91 -3.92 17.57 4.72
CA LEU A 91 -3.63 18.99 4.95
C LEU A 91 -3.18 19.24 6.39
N PHE A 92 -3.85 18.64 7.37
CA PHE A 92 -3.47 18.77 8.77
C PHE A 92 -2.03 18.33 9.02
N LEU A 93 -1.64 17.15 8.54
CA LEU A 93 -0.29 16.62 8.70
C LEU A 93 0.78 17.47 8.00
N LEU A 94 0.45 18.04 6.83
CA LEU A 94 1.36 18.96 6.13
C LEU A 94 1.58 20.25 6.92
N TYR A 95 0.49 20.87 7.37
CA TYR A 95 0.56 22.20 8.00
C TYR A 95 0.91 22.18 9.49
N ALA A 96 0.89 21.03 10.10
CA ALA A 96 1.42 20.90 11.45
C ALA A 96 2.94 21.11 11.53
N GLY A 97 3.60 21.36 10.38
CA GLY A 97 5.03 21.69 10.32
C GLY A 97 5.96 20.48 10.54
N TRP A 98 5.39 19.27 10.50
CA TRP A 98 6.10 18.05 10.87
C TRP A 98 6.69 17.29 9.67
N ILE A 99 6.42 17.75 8.43
CA ILE A 99 6.92 17.09 7.23
C ILE A 99 8.17 17.80 6.71
N PRO A 100 9.33 17.13 6.65
CA PRO A 100 10.61 17.73 6.27
C PRO A 100 10.61 18.41 4.90
N GLN A 101 9.78 17.97 3.96
CA GLN A 101 9.68 18.55 2.63
C GLN A 101 9.14 19.99 2.60
N LEU A 102 8.47 20.44 3.69
CA LEU A 102 8.01 21.83 3.81
C LEU A 102 9.16 22.78 4.12
N ASP A 103 10.26 22.28 4.64
CA ASP A 103 11.48 23.06 4.86
C ASP A 103 12.70 22.27 4.39
N PRO A 104 12.92 22.18 3.07
CA PRO A 104 14.01 21.44 2.50
C PRO A 104 15.39 22.03 2.81
N VAL A 105 15.47 23.27 3.24
CA VAL A 105 16.75 24.00 3.47
C VAL A 105 17.25 23.82 4.90
N SER A 106 16.36 23.85 5.90
CA SER A 106 16.76 23.78 7.32
C SER A 106 16.87 22.35 7.85
N SER A 107 16.30 21.37 7.15
CA SER A 107 16.43 19.98 7.56
C SER A 107 17.85 19.47 7.31
N PRO A 108 18.56 18.95 8.32
CA PRO A 108 19.96 18.52 8.20
C PRO A 108 20.15 17.31 7.29
N ALA A 109 19.15 16.88 6.57
CA ALA A 109 19.11 15.54 6.16
C ALA A 109 18.85 15.34 4.66
N TRP A 110 19.87 15.40 3.89
CA TRP A 110 20.01 14.56 2.71
C TRP A 110 19.76 13.06 3.01
N GLY A 111 19.41 12.70 4.25
CA GLY A 111 19.08 11.35 4.70
C GLY A 111 17.64 10.91 4.51
N TYR A 112 16.70 11.84 4.36
CA TYR A 112 15.29 11.47 4.21
C TYR A 112 14.89 11.38 2.74
N ASP A 113 14.55 10.19 2.26
CA ASP A 113 14.10 9.95 0.89
C ASP A 113 13.01 10.94 0.41
N PRO A 114 11.96 11.27 1.19
CA PRO A 114 10.93 12.21 0.76
C PRO A 114 11.46 13.60 0.38
N GLN A 115 12.33 14.15 1.20
CA GLN A 115 12.93 15.46 0.94
C GLN A 115 13.84 15.40 -0.29
N ARG A 116 14.65 14.37 -0.37
CA ARG A 116 15.54 14.13 -1.51
C ARG A 116 14.74 14.04 -2.82
N TYR A 117 13.64 13.28 -2.85
CA TYR A 117 12.82 13.18 -4.05
C TYR A 117 12.14 14.52 -4.40
N TYR A 118 11.76 15.29 -3.39
CA TYR A 118 11.15 16.61 -3.62
C TYR A 118 12.14 17.55 -4.30
N VAL A 119 13.37 17.71 -3.77
CA VAL A 119 14.40 18.58 -4.32
C VAL A 119 14.88 18.08 -5.68
N GLN A 120 15.23 16.79 -5.78
CA GLN A 120 15.75 16.23 -7.03
C GLN A 120 14.72 16.21 -8.18
N ALA A 121 13.42 16.16 -7.87
CA ALA A 121 12.40 16.29 -8.89
C ALA A 121 12.33 17.72 -9.47
N GLN A 122 12.63 18.75 -8.68
CA GLN A 122 12.77 20.12 -9.17
C GLN A 122 14.05 20.27 -9.99
N GLU A 123 15.19 19.80 -9.49
CA GLU A 123 16.46 19.79 -10.23
C GLU A 123 16.34 19.08 -11.58
N LEU A 124 15.56 17.99 -11.67
CA LEU A 124 15.29 17.29 -12.92
C LEU A 124 14.63 18.20 -13.97
N ILE A 125 13.67 19.03 -13.56
CA ILE A 125 13.00 19.99 -14.45
C ILE A 125 14.00 21.07 -14.89
N GLU A 126 14.75 21.63 -13.96
CA GLU A 126 15.76 22.66 -14.22
C GLU A 126 16.86 22.19 -15.18
N ASN A 127 17.24 20.90 -15.08
CA ASN A 127 18.20 20.23 -15.96
C ASN A 127 17.57 19.67 -17.25
N ASN A 128 16.47 20.23 -17.73
CA ASN A 128 15.79 19.83 -18.96
C ASN A 128 15.47 18.31 -19.02
N TRP A 129 15.05 17.74 -17.91
CA TRP A 129 14.71 16.33 -17.75
C TRP A 129 15.89 15.36 -17.94
N SER A 130 17.14 15.81 -17.84
CA SER A 130 18.32 14.95 -17.81
C SER A 130 18.55 14.40 -16.41
N PRO A 131 18.59 13.06 -16.21
CA PRO A 131 18.80 12.44 -14.92
C PRO A 131 20.29 12.23 -14.58
N ASP A 132 21.23 12.89 -15.24
CA ASP A 132 22.67 12.62 -15.14
C ASP A 132 23.25 12.80 -13.73
N PHE A 133 22.57 13.55 -12.89
CA PHE A 133 22.93 13.80 -11.48
C PHE A 133 22.33 12.79 -10.49
N VAL A 134 21.53 11.82 -10.98
CA VAL A 134 20.77 10.91 -10.11
C VAL A 134 21.18 9.46 -10.33
N SER A 135 21.22 8.68 -9.25
CA SER A 135 21.37 7.24 -9.40
C SER A 135 20.14 6.63 -10.08
N LEU A 136 20.36 5.74 -11.04
CA LEU A 136 19.34 5.09 -11.86
C LEU A 136 18.18 4.44 -11.04
N ASN A 137 18.43 4.10 -9.77
CA ASN A 137 17.45 3.47 -8.88
C ASN A 137 16.24 4.33 -8.53
N TYR A 138 16.33 5.65 -8.73
CA TYR A 138 15.32 6.62 -8.30
C TYR A 138 14.72 7.40 -9.47
N VAL A 139 15.22 7.19 -10.67
CA VAL A 139 14.84 7.99 -11.85
C VAL A 139 13.32 7.99 -12.08
N GLY A 140 12.67 6.84 -11.99
CA GLY A 140 11.22 6.75 -12.24
C GLY A 140 10.37 7.57 -11.27
N ILE A 141 10.73 7.60 -9.98
CA ILE A 141 9.99 8.40 -9.00
C ILE A 141 10.23 9.90 -9.19
N LEU A 142 11.43 10.27 -9.65
CA LEU A 142 11.73 11.67 -9.94
C LEU A 142 10.98 12.17 -11.17
N TYR A 143 10.86 11.37 -12.23
CA TYR A 143 10.01 11.70 -13.37
C TYR A 143 8.53 11.82 -12.97
N TYR A 144 8.06 10.97 -12.06
CA TYR A 144 6.68 11.06 -11.54
C TYR A 144 6.43 12.39 -10.84
N TYR A 145 7.27 12.75 -9.86
CA TYR A 145 7.10 14.02 -9.16
C TYR A 145 7.49 15.23 -10.02
N GLY A 146 8.50 15.10 -10.87
CA GLY A 146 8.86 16.14 -11.82
C GLY A 146 7.72 16.48 -12.77
N ALA A 147 7.01 15.48 -13.30
CA ALA A 147 5.83 15.72 -14.13
C ALA A 147 4.71 16.43 -13.36
N ILE A 148 4.49 16.05 -12.09
CA ILE A 148 3.52 16.70 -11.21
C ILE A 148 3.91 18.16 -10.98
N PHE A 149 5.16 18.42 -10.64
CA PHE A 149 5.66 19.78 -10.38
C PHE A 149 5.66 20.65 -11.63
N TYR A 150 6.01 20.08 -12.78
CA TYR A 150 5.99 20.81 -14.04
C TYR A 150 4.60 21.31 -14.43
N VAL A 151 3.56 20.48 -14.19
CA VAL A 151 2.17 20.81 -14.58
C VAL A 151 1.45 21.62 -13.52
N LEU A 152 1.67 21.31 -12.24
CA LEU A 152 0.86 21.80 -11.12
C LEU A 152 1.64 22.72 -10.16
N GLY A 153 2.93 22.94 -10.42
CA GLY A 153 3.81 23.69 -9.53
C GLY A 153 4.39 22.84 -8.40
N HIS A 154 5.46 23.37 -7.81
CA HIS A 154 6.24 22.65 -6.78
C HIS A 154 5.77 22.92 -5.34
N ASN A 155 4.56 23.45 -5.13
CA ASN A 155 4.00 23.59 -3.79
C ASN A 155 3.89 22.20 -3.10
N PRO A 156 4.36 22.02 -1.86
CA PRO A 156 4.38 20.72 -1.16
C PRO A 156 2.99 20.07 -1.00
N VAL A 157 1.92 20.85 -1.03
CA VAL A 157 0.53 20.37 -1.00
C VAL A 157 0.20 19.53 -2.25
N VAL A 158 0.78 19.91 -3.39
CA VAL A 158 0.46 19.30 -4.69
C VAL A 158 0.77 17.79 -4.71
N PRO A 159 2.01 17.32 -4.42
CA PRO A 159 2.29 15.90 -4.41
C PRO A 159 1.48 15.13 -3.36
N ALA A 160 1.20 15.73 -2.20
CA ALA A 160 0.38 15.10 -1.17
C ALA A 160 -1.08 14.89 -1.62
N LEU A 161 -1.69 15.86 -2.27
CA LEU A 161 -3.03 15.72 -2.85
C LEU A 161 -3.08 14.66 -3.97
N VAL A 162 -2.05 14.61 -4.81
CA VAL A 162 -1.95 13.61 -5.88
C VAL A 162 -1.79 12.21 -5.28
N ASN A 163 -0.92 12.03 -4.29
CA ASN A 163 -0.73 10.76 -3.59
C ASN A 163 -2.03 10.30 -2.90
N ALA A 164 -2.72 11.19 -2.20
CA ALA A 164 -4.02 10.90 -1.59
C ALA A 164 -5.04 10.46 -2.65
N PHE A 165 -5.04 11.08 -3.83
CA PHE A 165 -5.92 10.68 -4.93
C PHE A 165 -5.53 9.32 -5.53
N VAL A 166 -4.23 9.02 -5.66
CA VAL A 166 -3.73 7.69 -6.07
C VAL A 166 -4.20 6.62 -5.09
N THR A 167 -4.12 6.88 -3.78
CA THR A 167 -4.64 5.97 -2.74
C THR A 167 -6.16 5.81 -2.84
N LEU A 168 -6.91 6.87 -3.13
CA LEU A 168 -8.34 6.75 -3.37
C LEU A 168 -8.63 5.79 -4.52
N VAL A 169 -7.99 5.99 -5.68
CA VAL A 169 -8.21 5.14 -6.87
C VAL A 169 -7.85 3.68 -6.55
N ALA A 170 -6.74 3.44 -5.86
CA ALA A 170 -6.33 2.11 -5.42
C ALA A 170 -7.36 1.48 -4.47
N THR A 171 -7.87 2.25 -3.50
CA THR A 171 -8.89 1.77 -2.56
C THR A 171 -10.21 1.45 -3.27
N LEU A 172 -10.66 2.31 -4.18
CA LEU A 172 -11.87 2.03 -4.98
C LEU A 172 -11.69 0.75 -5.81
N TYR A 173 -10.50 0.54 -6.37
CA TYR A 173 -10.19 -0.68 -7.12
C TYR A 173 -10.19 -1.93 -6.22
N LEU A 174 -9.65 -1.82 -5.00
CA LEU A 174 -9.69 -2.89 -3.99
C LEU A 174 -11.12 -3.20 -3.56
N VAL A 175 -11.95 -2.17 -3.33
CA VAL A 175 -13.37 -2.32 -2.98
C VAL A 175 -14.11 -3.09 -4.09
N GLU A 176 -13.95 -2.68 -5.34
CA GLU A 176 -14.57 -3.37 -6.49
C GLU A 176 -14.10 -4.83 -6.59
N ALA A 177 -12.79 -5.07 -6.49
CA ALA A 177 -12.23 -6.40 -6.52
C ALA A 177 -12.74 -7.28 -5.37
N GLY A 178 -12.79 -6.74 -4.16
CA GLY A 178 -13.30 -7.45 -2.98
C GLY A 178 -14.76 -7.88 -3.14
N TYR A 179 -15.63 -7.00 -3.64
CA TYR A 179 -17.04 -7.32 -3.90
C TYR A 179 -17.20 -8.41 -4.97
N GLU A 180 -16.42 -8.36 -6.04
CA GLU A 180 -16.44 -9.37 -7.09
C GLU A 180 -15.94 -10.73 -6.59
N ILE A 181 -14.83 -10.74 -5.83
CA ILE A 181 -14.24 -11.95 -5.24
C ILE A 181 -15.22 -12.61 -4.26
N LYS A 182 -15.88 -11.82 -3.43
CA LYS A 182 -16.85 -12.33 -2.45
C LYS A 182 -18.12 -12.86 -3.11
N GLY A 183 -18.57 -12.23 -4.19
CA GLY A 183 -19.72 -12.65 -4.99
C GLY A 183 -21.10 -12.48 -4.33
N ARG A 184 -21.17 -12.12 -3.04
CA ARG A 184 -22.42 -11.90 -2.27
C ARG A 184 -22.28 -10.65 -1.39
N ARG A 185 -23.40 -9.93 -1.21
CA ARG A 185 -23.48 -8.81 -0.27
C ARG A 185 -23.58 -9.34 1.16
N GLY A 186 -23.03 -8.60 2.10
CA GLY A 186 -23.08 -8.94 3.52
C GLY A 186 -22.99 -7.68 4.39
N PRO A 187 -23.32 -7.83 5.69
CA PRO A 187 -23.20 -6.75 6.62
C PRO A 187 -21.72 -6.30 6.73
N ARG A 188 -21.49 -5.01 6.92
CA ARG A 188 -20.15 -4.41 7.10
C ARG A 188 -19.26 -4.46 5.86
N ASP A 189 -19.81 -4.59 4.66
CA ASP A 189 -19.01 -4.53 3.43
C ASP A 189 -18.26 -3.19 3.29
N TRP A 190 -18.82 -2.12 3.85
CA TRP A 190 -18.20 -0.79 3.90
C TRP A 190 -16.84 -0.74 4.61
N THR A 191 -16.55 -1.71 5.51
CA THR A 191 -15.27 -1.70 6.25
C THR A 191 -14.06 -1.86 5.35
N LEU A 192 -14.23 -2.41 4.12
CA LEU A 192 -13.17 -2.45 3.14
C LEU A 192 -12.72 -1.04 2.70
N ALA A 193 -13.65 -0.08 2.71
CA ALA A 193 -13.37 1.32 2.41
C ALA A 193 -12.41 1.98 3.43
N PHE A 194 -12.26 1.41 4.63
CA PHE A 194 -11.32 1.90 5.65
C PHE A 194 -9.87 1.78 5.20
N ALA A 195 -9.57 0.99 4.14
CA ALA A 195 -8.26 0.98 3.49
C ALA A 195 -7.76 2.40 3.15
N LEU A 196 -8.68 3.34 2.90
CA LEU A 196 -8.38 4.75 2.61
C LEU A 196 -7.78 5.50 3.81
N LEU A 197 -8.12 5.09 5.03
CA LEU A 197 -7.73 5.73 6.29
C LEU A 197 -6.70 4.94 7.09
N LEU A 198 -6.08 3.90 6.49
CA LEU A 198 -5.01 3.18 7.18
C LEU A 198 -3.87 4.13 7.53
N PRO A 199 -3.36 4.11 8.78
CA PRO A 199 -2.39 5.08 9.25
C PRO A 199 -1.15 5.17 8.38
N GLU A 200 -0.61 4.05 7.91
CA GLU A 200 0.53 4.03 6.99
C GLU A 200 0.19 4.76 5.68
N MET A 201 -1.00 4.52 5.11
CA MET A 201 -1.41 5.19 3.88
C MET A 201 -1.60 6.70 4.10
N LEU A 202 -2.09 7.12 5.27
CA LEU A 202 -2.20 8.55 5.62
C LEU A 202 -0.82 9.18 5.73
N TRP A 203 0.11 8.51 6.41
CA TRP A 203 1.46 9.03 6.65
C TRP A 203 2.28 9.16 5.35
N PHE A 204 2.29 8.10 4.52
CA PHE A 204 3.09 8.11 3.29
C PHE A 204 2.47 8.92 2.15
N ASP A 205 1.17 9.22 2.19
CA ASP A 205 0.55 10.09 1.19
C ASP A 205 0.98 11.55 1.31
N VAL A 206 1.26 12.03 2.52
CA VAL A 206 1.69 13.42 2.70
C VAL A 206 3.13 13.67 2.28
N MET A 207 3.90 12.61 2.04
CA MET A 207 5.30 12.69 1.66
C MET A 207 5.50 12.49 0.15
N THR A 208 6.57 13.08 -0.39
CA THR A 208 7.09 12.73 -1.71
C THR A 208 7.80 11.39 -1.64
N SER A 209 7.03 10.31 -1.50
CA SER A 209 7.53 8.95 -1.34
C SER A 209 7.04 8.04 -2.48
N ARG A 210 7.74 6.94 -2.69
CA ARG A 210 7.36 5.95 -3.73
C ARG A 210 6.39 4.90 -3.24
N GLU A 211 6.23 4.75 -1.94
CA GLU A 211 5.51 3.67 -1.28
C GLU A 211 4.03 3.65 -1.66
N THR A 212 3.36 4.81 -1.63
CA THR A 212 1.94 4.96 -2.02
C THR A 212 1.71 4.59 -3.48
N LEU A 213 2.54 5.14 -4.38
CA LEU A 213 2.45 4.85 -5.81
C LEU A 213 2.66 3.36 -6.08
N LEU A 214 3.67 2.75 -5.44
CA LEU A 214 3.95 1.31 -5.58
C LEU A 214 2.80 0.45 -5.04
N ALA A 215 2.21 0.80 -3.90
CA ALA A 215 1.04 0.09 -3.35
C ALA A 215 -0.12 0.09 -4.35
N ALA A 216 -0.41 1.24 -4.96
CA ALA A 216 -1.47 1.38 -5.96
C ALA A 216 -1.17 0.58 -7.24
N LEU A 217 0.05 0.68 -7.76
CA LEU A 217 0.47 -0.04 -8.96
C LEU A 217 0.46 -1.55 -8.75
N LEU A 218 0.92 -2.05 -7.60
CA LEU A 218 0.87 -3.47 -7.23
C LEU A 218 -0.57 -3.98 -7.19
N LEU A 219 -1.48 -3.21 -6.54
CA LEU A 219 -2.91 -3.55 -6.52
C LEU A 219 -3.47 -3.67 -7.94
N VAL A 220 -3.23 -2.67 -8.79
CA VAL A 220 -3.75 -2.66 -10.16
C VAL A 220 -3.15 -3.81 -10.96
N ALA A 221 -1.84 -4.02 -10.94
CA ALA A 221 -1.17 -5.06 -11.71
C ALA A 221 -1.68 -6.46 -11.35
N ILE A 222 -1.62 -6.80 -10.06
CA ILE A 222 -1.85 -8.16 -9.59
C ILE A 222 -3.35 -8.48 -9.56
N LEU A 223 -4.20 -7.57 -9.05
CA LEU A 223 -5.63 -7.83 -8.98
C LEU A 223 -6.31 -7.83 -10.35
N THR A 224 -5.82 -7.06 -11.33
CA THR A 224 -6.35 -7.14 -12.71
C THR A 224 -6.14 -8.52 -13.30
N ALA A 225 -4.93 -9.06 -13.20
CA ALA A 225 -4.61 -10.41 -13.66
C ALA A 225 -5.38 -11.48 -12.87
N GLY A 226 -5.41 -11.37 -11.55
CA GLY A 226 -6.10 -12.31 -10.67
C GLY A 226 -7.62 -12.36 -10.92
N ARG A 227 -8.27 -11.21 -11.06
CA ARG A 227 -9.71 -11.09 -11.38
C ARG A 227 -10.04 -11.71 -12.75
N TYR A 228 -9.18 -11.52 -13.74
CA TYR A 228 -9.33 -12.14 -15.04
C TYR A 228 -9.19 -13.68 -14.96
N LEU A 229 -8.14 -14.17 -14.29
CA LEU A 229 -7.90 -15.61 -14.12
C LEU A 229 -9.03 -16.30 -13.34
N ALA A 230 -9.51 -15.67 -12.28
CA ALA A 230 -10.63 -16.16 -11.46
C ALA A 230 -12.00 -15.95 -12.10
N ARG A 231 -12.07 -15.26 -13.26
CA ARG A 231 -13.32 -14.88 -13.96
C ARG A 231 -14.33 -14.14 -13.07
N THR A 232 -13.82 -13.34 -12.15
CA THR A 232 -14.67 -12.51 -11.29
C THR A 232 -15.06 -11.22 -11.97
N ALA A 233 -14.31 -10.77 -12.99
CA ALA A 233 -14.61 -9.59 -13.80
C ALA A 233 -14.66 -9.92 -15.30
N PRO A 234 -15.50 -9.23 -16.07
CA PRO A 234 -15.63 -9.41 -17.52
C PRO A 234 -14.48 -8.69 -18.28
N PHE A 235 -13.24 -8.96 -17.93
CA PHE A 235 -12.10 -8.35 -18.59
C PHE A 235 -11.71 -9.10 -19.86
N SER A 236 -11.40 -8.36 -20.93
CA SER A 236 -10.75 -8.93 -22.10
C SER A 236 -9.26 -9.14 -21.81
N LEU A 237 -8.62 -10.09 -22.51
CA LEU A 237 -7.19 -10.33 -22.38
C LEU A 237 -6.38 -9.07 -22.72
N SER A 238 -6.78 -8.34 -23.77
CA SER A 238 -6.12 -7.08 -24.16
C SER A 238 -6.16 -6.04 -23.05
N ARG A 239 -7.30 -5.88 -22.38
CA ARG A 239 -7.42 -4.98 -21.23
C ARG A 239 -6.48 -5.39 -20.10
N VAL A 240 -6.39 -6.69 -19.81
CA VAL A 240 -5.47 -7.19 -18.77
C VAL A 240 -4.02 -6.89 -19.12
N LEU A 241 -3.61 -7.24 -20.35
CA LEU A 241 -2.24 -7.02 -20.81
C LEU A 241 -1.87 -5.53 -20.80
N ILE A 242 -2.75 -4.66 -21.26
CA ILE A 242 -2.50 -3.21 -21.23
C ILE A 242 -2.43 -2.70 -19.80
N THR A 243 -3.46 -2.96 -18.97
CA THR A 243 -3.54 -2.39 -17.62
C THR A 243 -2.45 -2.94 -16.71
N SER A 244 -2.27 -4.27 -16.67
CA SER A 244 -1.22 -4.88 -15.84
C SER A 244 0.17 -4.58 -16.42
N GLY A 245 0.32 -4.56 -17.74
CA GLY A 245 1.60 -4.25 -18.41
C GLY A 245 2.07 -2.83 -18.13
N LEU A 246 1.19 -1.83 -18.27
CA LEU A 246 1.53 -0.43 -17.94
C LEU A 246 1.87 -0.27 -16.45
N ALA A 247 1.10 -0.93 -15.57
CA ALA A 247 1.41 -0.89 -14.13
C ALA A 247 2.76 -1.56 -13.82
N ILE A 248 3.10 -2.68 -14.46
CA ILE A 248 4.39 -3.36 -14.28
C ILE A 248 5.54 -2.50 -14.82
N LEU A 249 5.38 -1.85 -15.97
CA LEU A 249 6.38 -0.92 -16.49
C LEU A 249 6.61 0.25 -15.55
N ALA A 250 5.55 0.80 -14.97
CA ALA A 250 5.67 1.86 -13.96
C ALA A 250 6.35 1.34 -12.69
N ILE A 251 6.04 0.12 -12.22
CA ILE A 251 6.75 -0.52 -11.09
C ILE A 251 8.23 -0.68 -11.41
N ALA A 252 8.57 -1.15 -12.62
CA ALA A 252 9.95 -1.33 -13.05
C ALA A 252 10.73 0.00 -13.05
N ALA A 253 10.10 1.09 -13.48
CA ALA A 253 10.70 2.42 -13.49
C ALA A 253 10.93 2.98 -12.07
N VAL A 254 10.03 2.69 -11.12
CA VAL A 254 10.11 3.20 -9.73
C VAL A 254 10.90 2.28 -8.81
N ARG A 255 10.74 0.96 -8.96
CA ARG A 255 11.42 -0.05 -8.13
C ARG A 255 11.47 -1.39 -8.83
N THR A 256 12.52 -1.63 -9.58
CA THR A 256 12.72 -2.83 -10.41
C THR A 256 12.61 -4.15 -9.61
N THR A 257 13.05 -4.14 -8.34
CA THR A 257 13.02 -5.32 -7.46
C THR A 257 11.63 -5.90 -7.23
N LEU A 258 10.57 -5.10 -7.39
CA LEU A 258 9.18 -5.54 -7.21
C LEU A 258 8.57 -6.20 -8.46
N VAL A 259 9.24 -6.15 -9.60
CA VAL A 259 8.74 -6.79 -10.84
C VAL A 259 8.65 -8.31 -10.68
N LEU A 260 9.68 -8.94 -10.12
CA LEU A 260 9.68 -10.38 -9.90
C LEU A 260 8.55 -10.89 -8.98
N PRO A 261 8.29 -10.27 -7.81
CA PRO A 261 7.14 -10.60 -6.98
C PRO A 261 5.79 -10.50 -7.69
N VAL A 262 5.62 -9.49 -8.55
CA VAL A 262 4.38 -9.35 -9.34
C VAL A 262 4.19 -10.55 -10.26
N PHE A 263 5.23 -10.92 -11.01
CA PHE A 263 5.15 -12.08 -11.89
C PHE A 263 5.05 -13.40 -11.12
N ALA A 264 5.72 -13.55 -9.98
CA ALA A 264 5.57 -14.71 -9.10
C ALA A 264 4.13 -14.86 -8.61
N SER A 265 3.49 -13.74 -8.21
CA SER A 265 2.08 -13.72 -7.81
C SER A 265 1.18 -14.17 -8.96
N MET A 266 1.39 -13.63 -10.17
CA MET A 266 0.61 -13.98 -11.35
C MET A 266 0.81 -15.44 -11.76
N ALA A 267 2.04 -15.94 -11.76
CA ALA A 267 2.37 -17.32 -12.10
C ALA A 267 1.72 -18.31 -11.10
N LEU A 268 1.82 -18.00 -9.80
CA LEU A 268 1.17 -18.83 -8.78
C LEU A 268 -0.35 -18.83 -8.92
N MET A 269 -0.95 -17.68 -9.28
CA MET A 269 -2.38 -17.61 -9.58
C MET A 269 -2.76 -18.50 -10.77
N VAL A 270 -1.94 -18.55 -11.84
CA VAL A 270 -2.19 -19.45 -12.99
C VAL A 270 -2.18 -20.92 -12.55
N VAL A 271 -1.25 -21.28 -11.65
CA VAL A 271 -1.16 -22.67 -11.13
C VAL A 271 -2.36 -23.01 -10.24
N VAL A 272 -2.79 -22.10 -9.39
CA VAL A 272 -3.85 -22.33 -8.40
C VAL A 272 -5.23 -22.27 -9.03
N VAL A 273 -5.45 -21.40 -10.02
CA VAL A 273 -6.73 -21.28 -10.75
C VAL A 273 -6.85 -22.43 -11.76
N ARG A 274 -7.91 -23.23 -11.61
CA ARG A 274 -8.11 -24.41 -12.47
C ARG A 274 -8.25 -24.05 -13.95
N PRO A 275 -7.60 -24.82 -14.86
CA PRO A 275 -7.65 -24.59 -16.31
C PRO A 275 -9.08 -24.59 -16.90
N GLU A 276 -9.99 -25.32 -16.30
CA GLU A 276 -11.39 -25.42 -16.73
C GLU A 276 -12.16 -24.09 -16.61
N ARG A 277 -11.72 -23.21 -15.71
CA ARG A 277 -12.36 -21.92 -15.43
C ARG A 277 -11.68 -20.73 -16.09
N SER A 278 -10.46 -20.87 -16.58
CA SER A 278 -9.69 -19.80 -17.21
C SER A 278 -9.46 -20.06 -18.70
N SER A 279 -9.28 -19.01 -19.48
CA SER A 279 -8.88 -19.16 -20.89
C SER A 279 -7.44 -19.69 -20.94
N ARG A 280 -7.24 -20.81 -21.62
CA ARG A 280 -5.89 -21.41 -21.83
C ARG A 280 -4.94 -20.43 -22.51
N LEU A 281 -5.44 -19.59 -23.41
CA LEU A 281 -4.66 -18.55 -24.10
C LEU A 281 -4.18 -17.48 -23.09
N GLY A 282 -5.06 -17.00 -22.22
CA GLY A 282 -4.69 -16.01 -21.20
C GLY A 282 -3.67 -16.53 -20.19
N GLN A 283 -3.80 -17.80 -19.76
CA GLN A 283 -2.80 -18.43 -18.89
C GLN A 283 -1.43 -18.50 -19.57
N ARG A 284 -1.39 -18.97 -20.84
CA ARG A 284 -0.15 -19.03 -21.61
C ARG A 284 0.47 -17.66 -21.82
N ALA A 285 -0.35 -16.64 -22.11
CA ALA A 285 0.13 -15.27 -22.29
C ALA A 285 0.75 -14.71 -20.99
N ILE A 286 0.12 -14.94 -19.84
CA ILE A 286 0.64 -14.49 -18.53
C ILE A 286 1.94 -15.25 -18.19
N LEU A 287 1.99 -16.56 -18.39
CA LEU A 287 3.20 -17.35 -18.15
C LEU A 287 4.34 -16.97 -19.12
N ALA A 288 4.02 -16.73 -20.39
CA ALA A 288 5.01 -16.25 -21.36
C ALA A 288 5.53 -14.85 -20.97
N ALA A 289 4.64 -13.93 -20.58
CA ALA A 289 5.05 -12.63 -20.09
C ALA A 289 5.91 -12.71 -18.82
N ALA A 290 5.57 -13.62 -17.91
CA ALA A 290 6.39 -13.89 -16.72
C ALA A 290 7.76 -14.44 -17.07
N ALA A 291 7.86 -15.39 -18.01
CA ALA A 291 9.13 -15.95 -18.49
C ALA A 291 9.98 -14.87 -19.16
N VAL A 292 9.39 -14.05 -20.04
CA VAL A 292 10.08 -12.91 -20.68
C VAL A 292 10.57 -11.91 -19.63
N ALA A 293 9.75 -11.61 -18.64
CA ALA A 293 10.14 -10.70 -17.57
C ALA A 293 11.34 -11.24 -16.77
N VAL A 294 11.38 -12.52 -16.45
CA VAL A 294 12.54 -13.14 -15.78
C VAL A 294 13.78 -13.04 -16.66
N LEU A 295 13.64 -13.30 -17.98
CA LEU A 295 14.76 -13.22 -18.92
C LEU A 295 15.27 -11.78 -19.12
N VAL A 296 14.39 -10.79 -19.14
CA VAL A 296 14.74 -9.38 -19.39
C VAL A 296 15.17 -8.70 -18.09
N PHE A 297 14.38 -8.83 -17.02
CA PHE A 297 14.63 -8.14 -15.75
C PHE A 297 15.59 -8.91 -14.84
N GLY A 298 15.76 -10.22 -15.02
CA GLY A 298 16.75 -10.99 -14.27
C GLY A 298 18.18 -10.48 -14.51
N PRO A 299 18.67 -10.38 -15.75
CA PRO A 299 19.98 -9.80 -16.06
C PRO A 299 20.09 -8.32 -15.74
N LEU A 300 19.01 -7.54 -15.96
CA LEU A 300 18.94 -6.14 -15.53
C LEU A 300 19.05 -6.03 -14.03
N MET A 301 18.40 -6.89 -13.30
CA MET A 301 18.53 -6.98 -11.84
C MET A 301 19.94 -7.38 -11.42
N ALA A 302 20.54 -8.36 -12.12
CA ALA A 302 21.92 -8.76 -11.90
C ALA A 302 22.92 -7.63 -12.23
N GLY A 303 22.72 -6.91 -13.35
CA GLY A 303 23.49 -5.73 -13.72
C GLY A 303 23.26 -4.53 -12.79
N TYR A 304 22.05 -4.39 -12.26
CA TYR A 304 21.66 -3.33 -11.33
C TYR A 304 22.25 -3.51 -9.93
N LEU A 305 22.46 -4.74 -9.52
CA LEU A 305 23.24 -5.08 -8.32
C LEU A 305 24.74 -4.76 -8.51
N GLY A 306 25.05 -3.99 -9.57
CA GLY A 306 26.26 -3.19 -9.68
C GLY A 306 27.41 -3.83 -10.40
N GLY A 307 27.23 -4.41 -11.59
CA GLY A 307 28.37 -5.02 -12.29
C GLY A 307 29.05 -6.11 -11.47
N TYR A 308 28.40 -6.47 -10.37
CA TYR A 308 28.81 -7.54 -9.50
C TYR A 308 28.37 -8.84 -10.16
N GLU A 309 29.27 -9.74 -10.38
CA GLU A 309 28.95 -11.13 -10.65
C GLU A 309 27.84 -11.53 -9.67
N PHE A 310 26.82 -12.23 -10.15
CA PHE A 310 25.70 -12.69 -9.33
C PHE A 310 26.23 -13.69 -8.32
N ASN A 311 26.93 -13.17 -7.35
CA ASN A 311 27.43 -13.92 -6.21
C ASN A 311 26.47 -13.64 -5.06
N VAL A 312 25.67 -14.64 -4.73
CA VAL A 312 24.71 -14.57 -3.62
C VAL A 312 25.43 -14.19 -2.30
N GLU A 313 26.65 -14.66 -2.10
CA GLU A 313 27.49 -14.33 -0.96
C GLU A 313 27.81 -12.83 -0.92
N ARG A 314 28.16 -12.23 -2.05
CA ARG A 314 28.46 -10.79 -2.12
C ARG A 314 27.21 -9.91 -2.04
N THR A 315 26.06 -10.40 -2.49
CA THR A 315 24.77 -9.72 -2.27
C THR A 315 24.44 -9.71 -0.79
N VAL A 316 24.71 -10.80 -0.10
CA VAL A 316 24.56 -10.91 1.37
C VAL A 316 25.61 -10.03 2.08
N GLU A 317 26.87 -10.01 1.63
CA GLU A 317 27.92 -9.13 2.16
C GLU A 317 27.60 -7.63 2.02
N LEU A 318 27.13 -7.21 0.83
CA LEU A 318 26.66 -5.84 0.61
C LEU A 318 25.43 -5.54 1.47
N ALA A 319 24.60 -6.54 1.66
CA ALA A 319 23.46 -6.49 2.55
C ALA A 319 23.90 -6.29 4.00
N THR A 320 24.89 -7.03 4.43
CA THR A 320 25.43 -6.97 5.79
C THR A 320 26.18 -5.64 5.99
N SER A 321 27.01 -5.23 5.05
CA SER A 321 27.76 -3.97 5.14
C SER A 321 26.84 -2.73 5.02
N ALA A 322 25.79 -2.77 4.18
CA ALA A 322 24.76 -1.71 4.17
C ALA A 322 23.96 -1.70 5.46
N SER A 323 23.70 -2.85 6.06
CA SER A 323 23.08 -3.00 7.36
C SER A 323 23.99 -2.45 8.46
N GLU A 324 25.28 -2.79 8.48
CA GLU A 324 26.26 -2.29 9.43
C GLU A 324 26.43 -0.77 9.31
N ASN A 325 26.44 -0.20 8.11
CA ASN A 325 26.49 1.24 7.88
C ASN A 325 25.19 1.94 8.30
N THR A 326 24.03 1.33 8.09
CA THR A 326 22.74 1.84 8.56
C THR A 326 22.63 1.72 10.08
N VAL A 327 23.15 0.63 10.65
CA VAL A 327 23.27 0.39 12.09
C VAL A 327 24.21 1.42 12.74
N ALA A 328 25.31 1.77 12.08
CA ALA A 328 26.23 2.78 12.58
C ALA A 328 25.68 4.22 12.51
N SER A 329 24.80 4.52 11.53
CA SER A 329 24.16 5.83 11.41
C SER A 329 22.92 5.99 12.32
N ASP A 330 22.22 4.87 12.64
CA ASP A 330 21.06 4.81 13.51
C ASP A 330 21.39 4.10 14.85
N ALA A 331 22.48 4.47 15.48
CA ALA A 331 22.99 3.82 16.70
C ALA A 331 21.96 3.69 17.84
N SER A 332 20.89 4.49 17.82
CA SER A 332 19.78 4.38 18.78
C SER A 332 18.79 3.23 18.49
N TRP A 333 18.74 2.72 17.25
CA TRP A 333 17.80 1.68 16.81
C TRP A 333 18.42 0.28 16.74
N SER A 334 19.72 0.18 16.62
CA SER A 334 20.39 -1.01 16.08
C SER A 334 20.93 -1.99 17.10
N GLU A 335 21.57 -1.52 18.15
CA GLU A 335 22.28 -2.43 19.07
C GLU A 335 21.34 -3.27 19.95
N ASN A 336 20.08 -2.91 20.03
CA ASN A 336 19.10 -3.51 20.93
C ASN A 336 17.81 -4.01 20.27
N SER A 337 17.72 -4.04 18.93
CA SER A 337 16.49 -4.45 18.26
C SER A 337 16.47 -5.94 17.92
N ILE A 338 15.29 -6.59 18.01
CA ILE A 338 15.07 -7.95 17.49
C ILE A 338 15.50 -8.05 16.02
N GLY A 339 15.48 -6.95 15.29
CA GLY A 339 15.87 -6.88 13.90
C GLY A 339 17.33 -7.28 13.68
N SER A 340 18.25 -6.88 14.58
CA SER A 340 19.67 -7.22 14.48
C SER A 340 19.94 -8.73 14.66
N LEU A 341 19.13 -9.40 15.50
CA LEU A 341 19.24 -10.86 15.71
C LEU A 341 18.78 -11.69 14.50
N LEU A 342 18.02 -11.09 13.60
CA LEU A 342 17.45 -11.76 12.43
C LEU A 342 18.13 -11.34 11.13
N LEU A 343 19.29 -10.67 11.20
CA LEU A 343 20.10 -10.36 10.03
C LEU A 343 20.75 -11.66 9.50
N PRO A 344 20.51 -12.02 8.24
CA PRO A 344 21.09 -13.24 7.70
C PRO A 344 22.52 -13.00 7.23
N GLU A 345 23.42 -13.91 7.57
CA GLU A 345 24.80 -13.94 7.09
C GLU A 345 24.98 -14.79 5.82
N GLY A 346 23.90 -15.40 5.31
CA GLY A 346 23.94 -16.23 4.11
C GLY A 346 22.55 -16.67 3.64
N LEU A 347 22.50 -17.29 2.46
CA LEU A 347 21.25 -17.72 1.81
C LEU A 347 20.40 -18.64 2.70
N ILE A 348 21.04 -19.61 3.37
CA ILE A 348 20.34 -20.57 4.23
C ILE A 348 19.69 -19.84 5.40
N GLN A 349 20.42 -18.94 6.06
CA GLN A 349 19.89 -18.12 7.14
C GLN A 349 18.78 -17.18 6.64
N SER A 350 18.91 -16.61 5.43
CA SER A 350 17.86 -15.78 4.82
C SER A 350 16.54 -16.55 4.70
N ILE A 351 16.59 -17.82 4.33
CA ILE A 351 15.40 -18.67 4.21
C ILE A 351 14.87 -19.05 5.61
N LEU A 352 15.75 -19.44 6.53
CA LEU A 352 15.36 -19.84 7.89
C LEU A 352 14.80 -18.68 8.70
N PHE A 353 15.34 -17.48 8.50
CA PHE A 353 14.91 -16.27 9.23
C PHE A 353 13.69 -15.60 8.58
N LEU A 354 13.28 -16.00 7.37
CA LEU A 354 12.12 -15.40 6.70
C LEU A 354 10.85 -15.46 7.55
N PRO A 355 10.42 -16.61 8.15
CA PRO A 355 9.22 -16.62 8.98
C PRO A 355 9.29 -15.72 10.22
N PRO A 356 10.33 -15.75 11.07
CA PRO A 356 10.41 -14.85 12.20
C PRO A 356 10.53 -13.38 11.77
N ARG A 357 11.25 -13.05 10.69
CA ARG A 357 11.28 -11.71 10.12
C ARG A 357 9.90 -11.24 9.67
N MET A 358 9.10 -12.11 9.06
CA MET A 358 7.73 -11.77 8.68
C MET A 358 6.90 -11.38 9.91
N VAL A 359 7.01 -12.11 11.02
CA VAL A 359 6.31 -11.76 12.26
C VAL A 359 6.79 -10.40 12.78
N VAL A 360 8.11 -10.18 12.84
CA VAL A 360 8.66 -8.90 13.30
C VAL A 360 8.20 -7.74 12.40
N TYR A 361 8.22 -7.90 11.08
CA TYR A 361 7.71 -6.87 10.15
C TYR A 361 6.24 -6.52 10.37
N LEU A 362 5.41 -7.50 10.77
CA LEU A 362 3.98 -7.27 11.04
C LEU A 362 3.76 -6.48 12.33
N VAL A 363 4.61 -6.69 13.32
CA VAL A 363 4.45 -6.10 14.66
C VAL A 363 5.38 -4.90 14.92
N ALA A 364 6.41 -4.70 14.11
CA ALA A 364 7.32 -3.57 14.29
C ALA A 364 6.56 -2.23 14.19
N PRO A 365 6.88 -1.26 15.03
CA PRO A 365 8.04 -1.14 15.93
C PRO A 365 7.82 -1.68 17.36
N LEU A 366 6.78 -2.49 17.61
CA LEU A 366 6.56 -3.10 18.94
C LEU A 366 7.78 -4.00 19.32
N PRO A 367 8.24 -4.01 20.56
CA PRO A 367 7.77 -3.33 21.77
C PRO A 367 8.50 -2.02 22.13
N ASN A 368 9.40 -1.51 21.30
CA ASN A 368 10.26 -0.35 21.63
C ASN A 368 9.55 0.99 21.45
N ILE A 369 8.36 1.17 22.06
CA ILE A 369 7.58 2.37 21.81
C ILE A 369 7.44 3.20 23.08
N ALA A 370 8.29 4.22 23.14
CA ALA A 370 7.96 5.42 23.88
C ALA A 370 7.66 6.53 22.85
N VAL A 371 6.42 6.90 22.70
CA VAL A 371 6.02 8.12 21.99
C VAL A 371 5.97 9.23 23.03
N SER A 372 6.81 10.23 22.86
CA SER A 372 6.79 11.42 23.71
C SER A 372 5.64 12.32 23.27
N ILE A 373 4.60 12.43 24.10
CA ILE A 373 3.45 13.30 23.84
C ILE A 373 3.89 14.77 23.75
N GLY A 374 4.87 15.18 24.59
CA GLY A 374 5.43 16.53 24.54
C GLY A 374 6.06 16.85 23.19
N ASP A 375 6.89 15.94 22.69
CA ASP A 375 7.60 16.11 21.43
C ASP A 375 6.66 16.00 20.20
N LEU A 376 5.57 15.23 20.30
CA LEU A 376 4.51 15.26 19.29
C LEU A 376 3.91 16.66 19.13
N PHE A 377 3.55 17.31 20.23
CA PHE A 377 3.02 18.67 20.19
C PHE A 377 4.08 19.73 19.90
N ALA A 378 5.36 19.43 20.12
CA ALA A 378 6.47 20.27 19.69
C ALA A 378 6.79 20.13 18.20
N GLY A 379 6.09 19.27 17.46
CA GLY A 379 6.26 19.10 16.02
C GLY A 379 7.40 18.16 15.62
N SER A 380 7.77 17.20 16.49
CA SER A 380 8.78 16.19 16.15
C SER A 380 8.25 15.24 15.09
N TRP A 381 8.88 15.27 13.92
CA TRP A 381 8.58 14.39 12.80
C TRP A 381 8.77 12.91 13.16
N ASP A 382 9.85 12.58 13.87
CA ASP A 382 10.17 11.21 14.28
C ASP A 382 9.09 10.64 15.20
N GLU A 383 8.56 11.43 16.14
CA GLU A 383 7.52 10.99 17.06
C GLU A 383 6.18 10.77 16.32
N TRP A 384 5.87 11.57 15.32
CA TRP A 384 4.70 11.34 14.47
C TRP A 384 4.86 10.09 13.62
N GLN A 385 6.03 9.86 13.04
CA GLN A 385 6.31 8.63 12.32
C GLN A 385 6.15 7.40 13.24
N ARG A 386 6.70 7.46 14.45
CA ARG A 386 6.53 6.39 15.46
C ARG A 386 5.08 6.15 15.78
N LEU A 387 4.28 7.19 16.02
CA LEU A 387 2.85 7.07 16.31
C LEU A 387 2.11 6.38 15.16
N PHE A 388 2.31 6.80 13.92
CA PHE A 388 1.65 6.19 12.77
C PHE A 388 2.10 4.74 12.55
N SER A 389 3.38 4.44 12.74
CA SER A 389 3.91 3.07 12.70
C SER A 389 3.31 2.19 13.78
N LEU A 390 3.14 2.73 15.00
CA LEU A 390 2.48 2.03 16.11
C LEU A 390 1.02 1.70 15.80
N LEU A 391 0.26 2.71 15.36
CA LEU A 391 -1.15 2.52 14.99
C LEU A 391 -1.29 1.48 13.88
N SER A 392 -0.41 1.51 12.89
CA SER A 392 -0.37 0.53 11.81
C SER A 392 -0.06 -0.87 12.31
N SER A 393 0.91 -1.01 13.21
CA SER A 393 1.25 -2.28 13.82
C SER A 393 0.10 -2.84 14.64
N ALA A 394 -0.58 -2.01 15.43
CA ALA A 394 -1.77 -2.42 16.17
C ALA A 394 -2.88 -2.94 15.24
N ILE A 395 -3.14 -2.22 14.13
CA ILE A 395 -4.11 -2.64 13.13
C ILE A 395 -3.69 -3.97 12.49
N ASN A 396 -2.42 -4.14 12.13
CA ASN A 396 -1.91 -5.37 11.55
C ASN A 396 -2.04 -6.55 12.51
N VAL A 397 -1.68 -6.38 13.78
CA VAL A 397 -1.83 -7.40 14.83
C VAL A 397 -3.27 -7.90 14.93
N VAL A 398 -4.24 -6.98 14.82
CA VAL A 398 -5.68 -7.32 14.82
C VAL A 398 -6.13 -7.92 13.49
N ALA A 399 -5.60 -7.46 12.35
CA ALA A 399 -6.02 -7.90 11.02
C ALA A 399 -5.53 -9.31 10.66
N ILE A 400 -4.34 -9.70 11.12
CA ILE A 400 -3.71 -11.00 10.78
C ILE A 400 -4.58 -12.21 11.13
N PRO A 401 -5.20 -12.35 12.31
CA PRO A 401 -6.07 -13.48 12.60
C PRO A 401 -7.22 -13.65 11.60
N TYR A 402 -7.82 -12.55 11.17
CA TYR A 402 -8.88 -12.58 10.16
C TYR A 402 -8.34 -13.00 8.79
N ALA A 403 -7.18 -12.49 8.39
CA ALA A 403 -6.53 -12.85 7.14
C ALA A 403 -6.13 -14.34 7.13
N LEU A 404 -5.56 -14.86 8.22
CA LEU A 404 -5.20 -16.29 8.35
C LEU A 404 -6.44 -17.19 8.37
N ALA A 405 -7.49 -16.82 9.09
CA ALA A 405 -8.76 -17.56 9.08
C ALA A 405 -9.34 -17.62 7.67
N SER A 406 -9.32 -16.51 6.94
CA SER A 406 -9.74 -16.42 5.55
C SER A 406 -8.88 -17.29 4.62
N LEU A 407 -7.57 -17.30 4.80
CA LEU A 407 -6.66 -18.17 4.02
C LEU A 407 -7.01 -19.64 4.21
N ILE A 408 -7.15 -20.10 5.45
CA ILE A 408 -7.52 -21.47 5.79
C ILE A 408 -8.87 -21.84 5.14
N GLN A 409 -9.87 -20.94 5.26
CA GLN A 409 -11.19 -21.12 4.67
C GLN A 409 -11.11 -21.20 3.13
N SER A 410 -10.31 -20.32 2.51
CA SER A 410 -10.13 -20.26 1.05
C SER A 410 -9.46 -21.53 0.51
N ILE A 411 -8.47 -22.06 1.22
CA ILE A 411 -7.80 -23.32 0.87
C ILE A 411 -8.79 -24.50 0.97
N ARG A 412 -9.58 -24.56 2.05
CA ARG A 412 -10.58 -25.61 2.24
C ARG A 412 -11.66 -25.57 1.15
N ASN A 413 -12.10 -24.38 0.78
CA ASN A 413 -13.16 -24.15 -0.19
C ASN A 413 -12.66 -24.01 -1.64
N ARG A 414 -11.37 -24.21 -1.93
CA ARG A 414 -10.76 -23.98 -3.25
C ARG A 414 -11.43 -24.71 -4.40
N LYS A 415 -12.04 -25.87 -4.13
CA LYS A 415 -12.78 -26.65 -5.14
C LYS A 415 -14.07 -25.96 -5.57
N ALA A 416 -14.73 -25.23 -4.68
CA ALA A 416 -15.97 -24.52 -4.93
C ALA A 416 -15.73 -23.07 -5.42
N ASN A 417 -14.81 -22.36 -4.78
CA ASN A 417 -14.48 -20.98 -5.13
C ASN A 417 -13.00 -20.68 -4.90
N VAL A 418 -12.27 -20.40 -5.96
CA VAL A 418 -10.84 -20.08 -5.95
C VAL A 418 -10.58 -18.57 -5.87
N ALA A 419 -11.58 -17.74 -6.15
CA ALA A 419 -11.40 -16.29 -6.23
C ALA A 419 -10.81 -15.64 -4.96
N PRO A 420 -11.17 -16.04 -3.74
CA PRO A 420 -10.56 -15.52 -2.51
C PRO A 420 -9.04 -15.71 -2.45
N LEU A 421 -8.50 -16.78 -3.05
CA LEU A 421 -7.06 -17.03 -3.07
C LEU A 421 -6.27 -15.97 -3.83
N VAL A 422 -6.91 -15.21 -4.74
CA VAL A 422 -6.27 -14.10 -5.45
C VAL A 422 -5.70 -13.08 -4.47
N LEU A 423 -6.50 -12.63 -3.49
CA LEU A 423 -6.05 -11.68 -2.47
C LEU A 423 -4.93 -12.26 -1.60
N HIS A 424 -5.05 -13.52 -1.20
CA HIS A 424 -4.05 -14.17 -0.35
C HIS A 424 -2.72 -14.37 -1.07
N ILE A 425 -2.75 -14.85 -2.32
CA ILE A 425 -1.53 -15.00 -3.12
C ILE A 425 -0.87 -13.64 -3.30
N SER A 426 -1.66 -12.59 -3.62
CA SER A 426 -1.14 -11.22 -3.76
C SER A 426 -0.43 -10.76 -2.49
N TYR A 427 -1.10 -10.89 -1.35
CA TYR A 427 -0.55 -10.46 -0.07
C TYR A 427 0.73 -11.21 0.28
N TRP A 428 0.67 -12.56 0.35
CA TRP A 428 1.78 -13.34 0.87
C TRP A 428 3.02 -13.28 -0.02
N ILE A 429 2.87 -13.29 -1.35
CA ILE A 429 4.02 -13.20 -2.26
C ILE A 429 4.66 -11.80 -2.19
N VAL A 430 3.85 -10.73 -2.25
CA VAL A 430 4.38 -9.36 -2.14
C VAL A 430 5.05 -9.16 -0.77
N PHE A 431 4.41 -9.60 0.30
CA PHE A 431 4.95 -9.44 1.65
C PHE A 431 6.24 -10.26 1.87
N MET A 432 6.28 -11.53 1.44
CA MET A 432 7.51 -12.34 1.49
C MET A 432 8.65 -11.71 0.69
N ALA A 433 8.34 -11.17 -0.49
CA ALA A 433 9.35 -10.51 -1.31
C ALA A 433 9.88 -9.23 -0.67
N ILE A 434 9.01 -8.45 -0.02
CA ILE A 434 9.41 -7.26 0.74
C ILE A 434 10.32 -7.66 1.91
N VAL A 435 9.92 -8.65 2.70
CA VAL A 435 10.67 -9.10 3.88
C VAL A 435 12.00 -9.76 3.48
N GLY A 436 11.99 -10.56 2.41
CA GLY A 436 13.19 -11.24 1.91
C GLY A 436 14.16 -10.31 1.19
N GLY A 437 13.64 -9.29 0.50
CA GLY A 437 14.45 -8.34 -0.27
C GLY A 437 14.88 -7.08 0.49
N SER A 438 14.43 -6.88 1.74
CA SER A 438 14.86 -5.78 2.59
C SER A 438 15.88 -6.27 3.60
N LEU A 439 17.00 -5.54 3.69
CA LEU A 439 18.10 -5.86 4.60
C LEU A 439 17.75 -5.49 6.03
N THR A 440 17.15 -4.31 6.18
CA THR A 440 16.69 -3.77 7.46
C THR A 440 15.18 -3.98 7.60
N ILE A 441 14.72 -4.23 8.82
CA ILE A 441 13.31 -4.25 9.15
C ILE A 441 12.85 -2.78 9.24
N HIS A 442 12.29 -2.29 8.13
CA HIS A 442 11.80 -0.93 8.06
C HIS A 442 10.29 -0.95 7.74
N GLU A 443 9.48 -0.42 8.65
CA GLU A 443 8.02 -0.43 8.55
C GLU A 443 7.49 0.20 7.26
N ARG A 444 8.21 1.18 6.67
CA ARG A 444 7.80 1.84 5.43
C ARG A 444 7.55 0.87 4.27
N TYR A 445 8.28 -0.23 4.21
CA TYR A 445 8.12 -1.18 3.11
C TYR A 445 6.83 -1.99 3.24
N ARG A 446 6.32 -2.17 4.45
CA ARG A 446 5.07 -2.85 4.73
C ARG A 446 3.86 -2.20 4.04
N VAL A 447 3.88 -0.88 3.87
CA VAL A 447 2.83 -0.08 3.23
C VAL A 447 2.40 -0.67 1.89
N MET A 448 3.35 -1.17 1.09
CA MET A 448 3.06 -1.75 -0.22
C MET A 448 2.19 -3.01 -0.16
N ALA A 449 2.24 -3.76 0.94
CA ALA A 449 1.43 -4.97 1.14
C ALA A 449 0.17 -4.72 1.99
N THR A 450 0.10 -3.63 2.75
CA THR A 450 -0.97 -3.33 3.70
C THR A 450 -2.38 -3.33 3.08
N PRO A 451 -2.63 -2.76 1.89
CA PRO A 451 -3.96 -2.83 1.29
C PRO A 451 -4.43 -4.25 0.98
N PHE A 452 -3.52 -5.14 0.58
CA PHE A 452 -3.84 -6.55 0.37
C PHE A 452 -4.15 -7.27 1.68
N LEU A 453 -3.36 -7.01 2.75
CA LEU A 453 -3.65 -7.53 4.08
C LEU A 453 -5.03 -7.13 4.55
N TRP A 454 -5.38 -5.85 4.37
CA TRP A 454 -6.69 -5.34 4.74
C TRP A 454 -7.82 -6.04 3.96
N GLY A 455 -7.62 -6.25 2.66
CA GLY A 455 -8.54 -7.03 1.82
C GLY A 455 -8.72 -8.47 2.31
N CYS A 456 -7.63 -9.15 2.67
CA CYS A 456 -7.65 -10.50 3.24
C CYS A 456 -8.38 -10.55 4.60
N ALA A 457 -8.11 -9.58 5.48
CA ALA A 457 -8.74 -9.48 6.79
C ALA A 457 -10.24 -9.18 6.66
N TRP A 458 -10.61 -8.25 5.79
CA TRP A 458 -12.00 -7.97 5.46
C TRP A 458 -12.72 -9.23 4.97
N LEU A 459 -12.11 -9.99 4.06
CA LEU A 459 -12.69 -11.24 3.55
C LEU A 459 -12.90 -12.23 4.70
N GLY A 460 -11.98 -12.33 5.65
CA GLY A 460 -12.10 -13.16 6.85
C GLY A 460 -13.26 -12.75 7.74
N ALA A 461 -13.42 -11.45 7.97
CA ALA A 461 -14.54 -10.91 8.74
C ALA A 461 -15.90 -11.20 8.08
N GLN A 462 -15.93 -11.36 6.75
CA GLN A 462 -17.15 -11.59 5.98
C GLN A 462 -17.49 -13.07 5.77
N THR A 463 -16.49 -13.96 5.74
CA THR A 463 -16.68 -15.36 5.33
C THR A 463 -16.45 -16.38 6.44
N CYS A 464 -15.68 -16.03 7.46
CA CYS A 464 -15.34 -16.94 8.53
C CYS A 464 -16.31 -16.86 9.71
N SER A 465 -16.55 -17.99 10.38
CA SER A 465 -17.32 -17.99 11.63
C SER A 465 -16.51 -17.38 12.78
N GLN A 466 -17.19 -16.79 13.76
CA GLN A 466 -16.53 -16.23 14.95
C GLN A 466 -15.67 -17.28 15.69
N ARG A 467 -16.10 -18.55 15.74
CA ARG A 467 -15.31 -19.62 16.33
C ARG A 467 -13.99 -19.88 15.60
N GLN A 468 -13.99 -19.79 14.26
CA GLN A 468 -12.76 -19.92 13.46
C GLN A 468 -11.80 -18.75 13.73
N ILE A 469 -12.31 -17.53 13.69
CA ILE A 469 -11.53 -16.33 13.96
C ILE A 469 -10.95 -16.38 15.38
N HIS A 470 -11.77 -16.69 16.39
CA HIS A 470 -11.32 -16.78 17.78
C HIS A 470 -10.22 -17.83 17.96
N ARG A 471 -10.36 -19.00 17.34
CA ARG A 471 -9.34 -20.06 17.38
C ARG A 471 -8.01 -19.61 16.79
N VAL A 472 -8.03 -18.97 15.60
CA VAL A 472 -6.83 -18.43 14.96
C VAL A 472 -6.23 -17.30 15.78
N SER A 473 -7.06 -16.43 16.37
CA SER A 473 -6.61 -15.36 17.26
C SER A 473 -5.86 -15.88 18.49
N MET A 474 -6.36 -16.94 19.11
CA MET A 474 -5.67 -17.56 20.25
C MET A 474 -4.26 -18.05 19.88
N TYR A 475 -4.12 -18.73 18.73
CA TYR A 475 -2.80 -19.17 18.27
C TYR A 475 -1.89 -18.00 17.93
N TRP A 476 -2.41 -16.98 17.25
CA TRP A 476 -1.66 -15.80 16.89
C TRP A 476 -1.16 -15.03 18.12
N TYR A 477 -2.06 -14.71 19.05
CA TYR A 477 -1.67 -13.98 20.26
C TYR A 477 -0.79 -14.83 21.19
N GLY A 478 -0.99 -16.14 21.23
CA GLY A 478 -0.07 -17.07 21.92
C GLY A 478 1.34 -17.02 21.33
N LEU A 479 1.48 -17.02 20.00
CA LEU A 479 2.76 -16.88 19.31
C LEU A 479 3.43 -15.52 19.63
N LEU A 480 2.66 -14.42 19.59
CA LEU A 480 3.18 -13.11 19.92
C LEU A 480 3.62 -13.01 21.40
N SER A 481 2.86 -13.59 22.30
CA SER A 481 3.21 -13.62 23.73
C SER A 481 4.49 -14.42 23.98
N LEU A 482 4.65 -15.58 23.33
CA LEU A 482 5.90 -16.36 23.40
C LEU A 482 7.09 -15.59 22.82
N GLY A 483 6.90 -14.90 21.68
CA GLY A 483 7.93 -14.03 21.11
C GLY A 483 8.33 -12.88 22.03
N ALA A 484 7.34 -12.25 22.68
CA ALA A 484 7.58 -11.17 23.64
C ALA A 484 8.33 -11.69 24.88
N LEU A 485 7.95 -12.84 25.44
CA LEU A 485 8.66 -13.48 26.57
C LEU A 485 10.11 -13.85 26.20
N PHE A 486 10.30 -14.39 25.00
CA PHE A 486 11.64 -14.69 24.51
C PHE A 486 12.50 -13.41 24.41
N TYR A 487 11.92 -12.34 23.89
CA TYR A 487 12.60 -11.05 23.78
C TYR A 487 12.95 -10.45 25.13
N LEU A 488 12.03 -10.48 26.09
CA LEU A 488 12.28 -10.00 27.47
C LEU A 488 13.37 -10.82 28.15
N GLY A 489 13.33 -12.15 28.03
CA GLY A 489 14.39 -13.02 28.53
C GLY A 489 15.76 -12.76 27.89
N TYR A 490 15.78 -12.46 26.59
CA TYR A 490 17.02 -12.08 25.89
C TYR A 490 17.58 -10.75 26.38
N LYS A 491 16.75 -9.78 26.71
CA LYS A 491 17.12 -8.47 27.24
C LYS A 491 17.55 -8.52 28.71
N GLY A 492 17.37 -9.65 29.39
CA GLY A 492 17.67 -9.77 30.83
C GLY A 492 16.64 -9.07 31.73
N LEU A 493 15.45 -8.84 31.19
CA LEU A 493 14.26 -8.36 31.91
C LEU A 493 13.36 -9.55 32.21
#